data_33e891e139d343e566887dd3395e7482
#
_entry.id   33e891e139d343e566887dd3395e7482
#
_cell.length_a   1.000
_cell.length_b   1.000
_cell.length_c   1.000
_cell.angle_alpha   90.00
_cell.angle_beta   90.00
_cell.angle_gamma   90.00
#
_symmetry.space_group_name_H-M   'P 1'
#
loop_
_entity.id
_entity.type
_entity.pdbx_description
1 polymer ?
#
loop_
_entity_poly.entity_id
_entity_poly.type
_entity_poly.pdbx_seq_one_letter_code
_entity_poly.pdbx_strand_id
1 'polypeptide(L)'
;LLAPRLKGNRYHMHGVHHHHKHGNDKNLIVAISINLFLTFAQFFGGLISGSLALIADAIHNLSDAVSLGIAIFARAIGRKTADEFRTFGYKRAEVIAALINLTLMLIISLYLIYEAIWRFIEPQIISGWIVIIIAGIALIVDLYTSVITYRLSENNMNMKAAFLHNLSDALASIGVVIGGSLILLYVISARAWDLMLLWPLWAIKIA
;
A
#
# COMPACT_ATOMS: atom_id res chain seq x y z
N LEU A 1 66.79 14.56 32.39
CA LEU A 1 65.61 13.70 32.21
C LEU A 1 64.75 14.34 31.15
N LEU A 2 64.88 13.83 29.87
CA LEU A 2 64.19 14.25 28.68
C LEU A 2 62.82 13.52 28.60
N ALA A 3 61.74 14.28 28.52
CA ALA A 3 60.38 13.76 28.24
C ALA A 3 60.20 13.62 26.72
N PRO A 4 59.59 12.55 26.22
CA PRO A 4 59.39 12.37 24.76
C PRO A 4 58.18 13.20 24.29
N ARG A 5 58.40 13.95 23.19
CA ARG A 5 57.37 14.64 22.42
C ARG A 5 56.40 13.65 21.81
N LEU A 6 55.13 13.70 22.21
CA LEU A 6 54.02 13.00 21.52
C LEU A 6 53.73 13.70 20.20
N LYS A 7 53.99 12.99 19.09
CA LYS A 7 53.56 13.37 17.74
C LYS A 7 52.02 13.36 17.66
N GLY A 8 51.44 14.53 17.46
CA GLY A 8 50.00 14.67 17.21
C GLY A 8 49.60 13.99 15.89
N ASN A 9 48.83 12.93 16.00
CA ASN A 9 48.23 12.24 14.88
C ASN A 9 47.07 13.11 14.36
N ARG A 10 47.26 13.82 13.25
CA ARG A 10 46.17 14.52 12.55
C ARG A 10 45.33 13.49 11.84
N TYR A 11 44.20 13.13 12.42
CA TYR A 11 43.14 12.44 11.70
C TYR A 11 42.58 13.38 10.64
N HIS A 12 42.90 13.10 9.37
CA HIS A 12 42.18 13.70 8.24
C HIS A 12 40.77 13.17 8.27
N MET A 13 39.82 14.02 8.76
CA MET A 13 38.41 13.83 8.48
C MET A 13 38.19 13.96 6.98
N HIS A 14 38.10 12.83 6.31
CA HIS A 14 37.52 12.77 4.99
C HIS A 14 36.04 13.18 5.12
N GLY A 15 35.74 14.42 4.75
CA GLY A 15 34.39 14.89 4.58
C GLY A 15 33.70 13.97 3.57
N VAL A 16 32.76 13.16 4.07
CA VAL A 16 31.85 12.42 3.20
C VAL A 16 30.94 13.46 2.56
N HIS A 17 31.29 13.90 1.35
CA HIS A 17 30.40 14.66 0.51
C HIS A 17 29.24 13.77 0.11
N HIS A 18 28.13 13.88 0.84
CA HIS A 18 26.85 13.39 0.39
C HIS A 18 26.45 14.20 -0.86
N HIS A 19 26.81 13.71 -2.02
CA HIS A 19 26.19 14.14 -3.27
C HIS A 19 24.74 13.68 -3.24
N HIS A 20 23.84 14.53 -2.74
CA HIS A 20 22.42 14.41 -2.97
C HIS A 20 22.19 14.51 -4.48
N LYS A 21 21.94 13.37 -5.12
CA LYS A 21 21.54 13.31 -6.53
C LYS A 21 20.14 13.86 -6.63
N HIS A 22 19.98 15.13 -7.02
CA HIS A 22 18.69 15.79 -7.32
C HIS A 22 17.81 15.07 -8.37
N GLY A 23 18.34 14.07 -9.05
CA GLY A 23 17.56 13.23 -9.98
C GLY A 23 16.67 12.20 -9.31
N ASN A 24 16.91 11.89 -8.02
CA ASN A 24 16.15 10.86 -7.30
C ASN A 24 14.85 11.41 -6.72
N ASP A 25 14.81 12.70 -6.39
CA ASP A 25 13.67 13.33 -5.71
C ASP A 25 12.44 13.45 -6.64
N LYS A 26 12.65 13.75 -7.92
CA LYS A 26 11.57 13.84 -8.91
C LYS A 26 10.91 12.48 -9.14
N ASN A 27 11.70 11.42 -9.27
CA ASN A 27 11.19 10.07 -9.48
C ASN A 27 10.43 9.57 -8.24
N LEU A 28 10.86 9.96 -7.05
CA LEU A 28 10.17 9.64 -5.80
C LEU A 28 8.81 10.36 -5.72
N ILE A 29 8.75 11.65 -6.04
CA ILE A 29 7.50 12.42 -6.07
C ILE A 29 6.52 11.83 -7.08
N VAL A 30 6.99 11.47 -8.27
CA VAL A 30 6.17 10.82 -9.30
C VAL A 30 5.63 9.48 -8.81
N ALA A 31 6.46 8.64 -8.19
CA ALA A 31 6.03 7.35 -7.65
C ALA A 31 4.96 7.51 -6.55
N ILE A 32 5.15 8.44 -5.61
CA ILE A 32 4.17 8.75 -4.57
C ILE A 32 2.86 9.24 -5.19
N SER A 33 2.92 10.12 -6.19
CA SER A 33 1.73 10.66 -6.86
C SER A 33 0.95 9.58 -7.60
N ILE A 34 1.65 8.67 -8.28
CA ILE A 34 1.03 7.52 -8.98
C ILE A 34 0.35 6.61 -7.97
N ASN A 35 1.02 6.27 -6.86
CA ASN A 35 0.46 5.41 -5.83
C ASN A 35 -0.78 6.04 -5.15
N LEU A 36 -0.73 7.34 -4.87
CA LEU A 36 -1.88 8.06 -4.31
C LEU A 36 -3.06 8.07 -5.28
N PHE A 37 -2.81 8.35 -6.57
CA PHE A 37 -3.85 8.30 -7.61
C PHE A 37 -4.45 6.88 -7.73
N LEU A 38 -3.61 5.86 -7.70
CA LEU A 38 -4.04 4.45 -7.72
C LEU A 38 -4.92 4.14 -6.50
N THR A 39 -4.54 4.57 -5.31
CA THR A 39 -5.32 4.40 -4.08
C THR A 39 -6.72 5.01 -4.21
N PHE A 40 -6.83 6.21 -4.77
CA PHE A 40 -8.13 6.82 -5.05
C PHE A 40 -8.93 6.03 -6.10
N ALA A 41 -8.28 5.56 -7.18
CA ALA A 41 -8.95 4.75 -8.19
C ALA A 41 -9.46 3.42 -7.62
N GLN A 42 -8.69 2.76 -6.77
CA GLN A 42 -9.08 1.55 -6.05
C GLN A 42 -10.26 1.80 -5.09
N PHE A 43 -10.23 2.90 -4.34
CA PHE A 43 -11.30 3.25 -3.42
C PHE A 43 -12.62 3.50 -4.15
N PHE A 44 -12.63 4.40 -5.12
CA PHE A 44 -13.85 4.71 -5.88
C PHE A 44 -14.30 3.53 -6.74
N GLY A 45 -13.35 2.83 -7.36
CA GLY A 45 -13.65 1.62 -8.13
C GLY A 45 -14.21 0.50 -7.27
N GLY A 46 -13.71 0.35 -6.04
CA GLY A 46 -14.26 -0.56 -5.04
C GLY A 46 -15.70 -0.24 -4.66
N LEU A 47 -16.01 1.04 -4.43
CA LEU A 47 -17.36 1.51 -4.16
C LEU A 47 -18.31 1.24 -5.35
N ILE A 48 -17.89 1.59 -6.57
CA ILE A 48 -18.73 1.43 -7.79
C ILE A 48 -18.91 -0.03 -8.14
N SER A 49 -17.87 -0.85 -7.99
CA SER A 49 -17.92 -2.29 -8.31
C SER A 49 -18.57 -3.15 -7.22
N GLY A 50 -18.75 -2.62 -6.01
CA GLY A 50 -19.14 -3.38 -4.84
C GLY A 50 -18.04 -4.28 -4.27
N SER A 51 -16.76 -4.10 -4.70
CA SER A 51 -15.65 -4.96 -4.31
C SER A 51 -15.03 -4.53 -2.97
N LEU A 52 -15.25 -5.33 -1.94
CA LEU A 52 -14.59 -5.15 -0.64
C LEU A 52 -13.06 -5.29 -0.74
N ALA A 53 -12.56 -6.15 -1.63
CA ALA A 53 -11.14 -6.36 -1.81
C ALA A 53 -10.42 -5.09 -2.32
N LEU A 54 -11.00 -4.38 -3.31
CA LEU A 54 -10.45 -3.10 -3.78
C LEU A 54 -10.50 -2.01 -2.70
N ILE A 55 -11.58 -1.97 -1.91
CA ILE A 55 -11.71 -1.02 -0.79
C ILE A 55 -10.67 -1.32 0.28
N ALA A 56 -10.46 -2.60 0.61
CA ALA A 56 -9.48 -3.02 1.60
C ALA A 56 -8.06 -2.64 1.19
N ASP A 57 -7.70 -2.87 -0.08
CA ASP A 57 -6.41 -2.51 -0.66
C ASP A 57 -6.18 -1.00 -0.65
N ALA A 58 -7.19 -0.21 -1.06
CA ALA A 58 -7.14 1.24 -0.99
C ALA A 58 -6.96 1.78 0.44
N ILE A 59 -7.67 1.22 1.42
CA ILE A 59 -7.55 1.62 2.83
C ILE A 59 -6.18 1.25 3.39
N HIS A 60 -5.63 0.08 3.02
CA HIS A 60 -4.29 -0.34 3.40
C HIS A 60 -3.25 0.66 2.88
N ASN A 61 -3.24 0.95 1.58
CA ASN A 61 -2.32 1.91 0.96
C ASN A 61 -2.45 3.33 1.55
N LEU A 62 -3.67 3.78 1.82
CA LEU A 62 -3.93 5.08 2.47
C LEU A 62 -3.40 5.08 3.91
N SER A 63 -3.60 4.00 4.65
CA SER A 63 -3.13 3.86 6.03
C SER A 63 -1.60 3.92 6.11
N ASP A 64 -0.89 3.32 5.16
CA ASP A 64 0.56 3.38 5.09
C ASP A 64 1.06 4.80 4.82
N ALA A 65 0.42 5.52 3.90
CA ALA A 65 0.73 6.92 3.63
C ALA A 65 0.49 7.82 4.86
N VAL A 66 -0.63 7.63 5.56
CA VAL A 66 -0.96 8.34 6.81
C VAL A 66 0.04 8.00 7.91
N SER A 67 0.43 6.73 8.04
CA SER A 67 1.42 6.24 9.00
C SER A 67 2.77 6.93 8.83
N LEU A 68 3.21 7.06 7.58
CA LEU A 68 4.45 7.78 7.27
C LEU A 68 4.34 9.26 7.65
N GLY A 69 3.20 9.91 7.37
CA GLY A 69 2.94 11.29 7.78
C GLY A 69 2.99 11.46 9.30
N ILE A 70 2.32 10.59 10.06
CA ILE A 70 2.32 10.59 11.52
C ILE A 70 3.74 10.37 12.07
N ALA A 71 4.51 9.44 11.48
CA ALA A 71 5.89 9.17 11.89
C ALA A 71 6.81 10.38 11.68
N ILE A 72 6.69 11.09 10.53
CA ILE A 72 7.44 12.31 10.23
C ILE A 72 7.09 13.41 11.25
N PHE A 73 5.80 13.62 11.50
CA PHE A 73 5.32 14.61 12.45
C PHE A 73 5.78 14.31 13.89
N ALA A 74 5.64 13.06 14.33
CA ALA A 74 6.10 12.60 15.64
C ALA A 74 7.61 12.78 15.82
N ARG A 75 8.41 12.49 14.78
CA ARG A 75 9.85 12.70 14.77
C ARG A 75 10.21 14.20 14.86
N ALA A 76 9.47 15.05 14.17
CA ALA A 76 9.65 16.50 14.25
C ALA A 76 9.37 17.05 15.67
N ILE A 77 8.32 16.53 16.32
CA ILE A 77 8.03 16.84 17.73
C ILE A 77 9.09 16.26 18.66
N GLY A 78 9.50 15.01 18.45
CA GLY A 78 10.47 14.29 19.27
C GLY A 78 11.86 14.96 19.32
N ARG A 79 12.19 15.81 18.33
CA ARG A 79 13.43 16.60 18.29
C ARG A 79 13.41 17.86 19.17
N LYS A 80 12.24 18.25 19.70
CA LYS A 80 12.15 19.38 20.61
C LYS A 80 12.84 19.08 21.91
N THR A 81 13.59 20.06 22.44
CA THR A 81 14.26 19.97 23.74
C THR A 81 13.24 19.89 24.87
N ALA A 82 13.68 19.37 26.03
CA ALA A 82 12.89 19.40 27.25
C ALA A 82 12.53 20.84 27.63
N ASP A 83 11.33 21.04 28.15
CA ASP A 83 10.82 22.30 28.68
C ASP A 83 10.40 22.16 30.16
N GLU A 84 9.95 23.24 30.79
CA GLU A 84 9.54 23.25 32.21
C GLU A 84 8.40 22.27 32.51
N PHE A 85 7.54 21.97 31.52
CA PHE A 85 6.41 21.05 31.65
C PHE A 85 6.75 19.61 31.29
N ARG A 86 7.84 19.40 30.52
CA ARG A 86 8.24 18.08 29.99
C ARG A 86 9.73 17.84 30.18
N THR A 87 10.09 17.50 31.40
CA THR A 87 11.48 17.25 31.82
C THR A 87 12.18 16.14 31.04
N PHE A 88 11.44 15.13 30.53
CA PHE A 88 11.96 14.06 29.66
C PHE A 88 11.90 14.39 28.16
N GLY A 89 11.50 15.62 27.79
CA GLY A 89 11.33 16.05 26.41
C GLY A 89 10.16 15.31 25.69
N TYR A 90 10.21 15.31 24.36
CA TYR A 90 9.12 14.87 23.49
C TYR A 90 9.39 13.53 22.80
N LYS A 91 10.44 12.79 23.16
CA LYS A 91 10.85 11.53 22.52
C LYS A 91 9.74 10.46 22.50
N ARG A 92 8.82 10.50 23.47
CA ARG A 92 7.67 9.59 23.54
C ARG A 92 6.65 9.80 22.43
N ALA A 93 6.71 10.93 21.70
CA ALA A 93 5.81 11.21 20.59
C ALA A 93 5.88 10.12 19.49
N GLU A 94 7.07 9.58 19.22
CA GLU A 94 7.24 8.51 18.24
C GLU A 94 6.55 7.20 18.68
N VAL A 95 6.62 6.85 19.96
CA VAL A 95 5.97 5.66 20.51
C VAL A 95 4.44 5.82 20.48
N ILE A 96 3.94 7.01 20.85
CA ILE A 96 2.50 7.31 20.79
C ILE A 96 1.99 7.27 19.36
N ALA A 97 2.74 7.82 18.41
CA ALA A 97 2.42 7.79 17.00
C ALA A 97 2.31 6.35 16.46
N ALA A 98 3.28 5.50 16.79
CA ALA A 98 3.26 4.08 16.45
C ALA A 98 2.07 3.36 17.05
N LEU A 99 1.74 3.64 18.34
CA LEU A 99 0.57 3.04 19.00
C LEU A 99 -0.74 3.44 18.32
N ILE A 100 -0.91 4.73 18.01
CA ILE A 100 -2.10 5.23 17.28
C ILE A 100 -2.22 4.52 15.95
N ASN A 101 -1.14 4.42 15.18
CA ASN A 101 -1.15 3.77 13.88
C ASN A 101 -1.55 2.29 13.97
N LEU A 102 -0.92 1.53 14.87
CA LEU A 102 -1.24 0.11 15.07
C LEU A 102 -2.70 -0.09 15.51
N THR A 103 -3.21 0.80 16.38
CA THR A 103 -4.61 0.75 16.83
C THR A 103 -5.58 1.01 15.68
N LEU A 104 -5.31 2.02 14.84
CA LEU A 104 -6.13 2.30 13.66
C LEU A 104 -6.13 1.13 12.67
N MET A 105 -4.97 0.55 12.38
CA MET A 105 -4.83 -0.62 11.52
C MET A 105 -5.63 -1.82 12.08
N LEU A 106 -5.57 -2.05 13.39
CA LEU A 106 -6.32 -3.12 14.03
C LEU A 106 -7.84 -2.90 13.91
N ILE A 107 -8.32 -1.69 14.16
CA ILE A 107 -9.76 -1.35 14.04
C ILE A 107 -10.24 -1.55 12.61
N ILE A 108 -9.48 -1.07 11.61
CA ILE A 108 -9.81 -1.22 10.19
C ILE A 108 -9.85 -2.71 9.82
N SER A 109 -8.86 -3.50 10.25
CA SER A 109 -8.81 -4.93 9.97
C SER A 109 -10.00 -5.69 10.55
N LEU A 110 -10.40 -5.38 11.79
CA LEU A 110 -11.58 -5.97 12.43
C LEU A 110 -12.87 -5.59 11.69
N TYR A 111 -12.98 -4.34 11.25
CA TYR A 111 -14.12 -3.89 10.45
C TYR A 111 -14.21 -4.63 9.11
N LEU A 112 -13.08 -4.80 8.41
CA LEU A 112 -13.04 -5.53 7.14
C LEU A 112 -13.40 -7.02 7.31
N ILE A 113 -12.96 -7.65 8.41
CA ILE A 113 -13.36 -9.03 8.73
C ILE A 113 -14.88 -9.10 8.97
N TYR A 114 -15.43 -8.18 9.76
CA TYR A 114 -16.86 -8.11 10.01
C TYR A 114 -17.64 -7.96 8.69
N GLU A 115 -17.26 -7.03 7.85
CA GLU A 115 -17.89 -6.77 6.55
C GLU A 115 -17.77 -7.99 5.61
N ALA A 116 -16.62 -8.68 5.61
CA ALA A 116 -16.43 -9.88 4.82
C ALA A 116 -17.36 -11.03 5.26
N ILE A 117 -17.53 -11.22 6.57
CA ILE A 117 -18.46 -12.21 7.13
C ILE A 117 -19.91 -11.84 6.75
N TRP A 118 -20.28 -10.56 6.87
CA TRP A 118 -21.61 -10.10 6.51
C TRP A 118 -21.92 -10.34 5.04
N ARG A 119 -20.98 -10.04 4.13
CA ARG A 119 -21.11 -10.31 2.68
C ARG A 119 -21.15 -11.79 2.32
N PHE A 120 -20.63 -12.65 3.17
CA PHE A 120 -20.78 -14.09 3.00
C PHE A 120 -22.22 -14.55 3.30
N ILE A 121 -22.88 -13.91 4.25
CA ILE A 121 -24.29 -14.18 4.61
C ILE A 121 -25.25 -13.52 3.62
N GLU A 122 -24.98 -12.26 3.26
CA GLU A 122 -25.77 -11.47 2.31
C GLU A 122 -24.89 -11.06 1.10
N PRO A 123 -24.74 -11.93 0.10
CA PRO A 123 -23.89 -11.68 -1.05
C PRO A 123 -24.28 -10.41 -1.81
N GLN A 124 -23.32 -9.52 -2.05
CA GLN A 124 -23.50 -8.31 -2.83
C GLN A 124 -23.16 -8.55 -4.30
N ILE A 125 -23.85 -7.83 -5.19
CA ILE A 125 -23.57 -7.89 -6.63
C ILE A 125 -22.25 -7.15 -6.89
N ILE A 126 -21.26 -7.85 -7.46
CA ILE A 126 -19.95 -7.31 -7.76
C ILE A 126 -19.77 -7.24 -9.29
N SER A 127 -19.30 -6.06 -9.78
CA SER A 127 -18.95 -5.87 -11.18
C SER A 127 -17.53 -6.37 -11.46
N GLY A 128 -17.39 -7.66 -11.78
CA GLY A 128 -16.09 -8.32 -11.95
C GLY A 128 -15.15 -7.66 -12.96
N TRP A 129 -15.66 -7.09 -14.05
CA TRP A 129 -14.85 -6.41 -15.08
C TRP A 129 -14.18 -5.13 -14.54
N ILE A 130 -14.87 -4.34 -13.69
CA ILE A 130 -14.29 -3.15 -13.03
C ILE A 130 -13.17 -3.58 -12.09
N VAL A 131 -13.41 -4.64 -11.32
CA VAL A 131 -12.42 -5.21 -10.39
C VAL A 131 -11.16 -5.63 -11.13
N ILE A 132 -11.30 -6.36 -12.25
CA ILE A 132 -10.15 -6.84 -13.05
C ILE A 132 -9.34 -5.68 -13.60
N ILE A 133 -9.98 -4.64 -14.15
CA ILE A 133 -9.27 -3.49 -14.74
C ILE A 133 -8.48 -2.76 -13.66
N ILE A 134 -9.11 -2.42 -12.54
CA ILE A 134 -8.47 -1.62 -11.50
C ILE A 134 -7.38 -2.41 -10.78
N ALA A 135 -7.65 -3.67 -10.40
CA ALA A 135 -6.66 -4.53 -9.79
C ALA A 135 -5.51 -4.89 -10.77
N GLY A 136 -5.79 -5.01 -12.06
CA GLY A 136 -4.77 -5.21 -13.08
C GLY A 136 -3.84 -4.01 -13.22
N ILE A 137 -4.36 -2.78 -13.16
CA ILE A 137 -3.52 -1.56 -13.14
C ILE A 137 -2.69 -1.51 -11.86
N ALA A 138 -3.29 -1.82 -10.71
CA ALA A 138 -2.60 -1.89 -9.42
C ALA A 138 -1.43 -2.89 -9.49
N LEU A 139 -1.68 -4.10 -9.96
CA LEU A 139 -0.67 -5.14 -10.14
C LEU A 139 0.52 -4.67 -11.00
N ILE A 140 0.26 -3.98 -12.10
CA ILE A 140 1.33 -3.46 -12.98
C ILE A 140 2.18 -2.43 -12.23
N VAL A 141 1.56 -1.51 -11.49
CA VAL A 141 2.25 -0.48 -10.70
C VAL A 141 3.07 -1.12 -9.59
N ASP A 142 2.50 -2.08 -8.85
CA ASP A 142 3.17 -2.76 -7.74
C ASP A 142 4.35 -3.60 -8.22
N LEU A 143 4.21 -4.31 -9.34
CA LEU A 143 5.32 -5.03 -9.96
C LEU A 143 6.42 -4.08 -10.43
N TYR A 144 6.07 -2.95 -11.04
CA TYR A 144 7.04 -1.96 -11.50
C TYR A 144 7.83 -1.36 -10.32
N THR A 145 7.14 -0.96 -9.26
CA THR A 145 7.77 -0.41 -8.04
C THR A 145 8.60 -1.47 -7.31
N SER A 146 8.13 -2.73 -7.29
CA SER A 146 8.87 -3.88 -6.74
C SER A 146 10.18 -4.12 -7.49
N VAL A 147 10.19 -4.10 -8.82
CA VAL A 147 11.42 -4.27 -9.62
C VAL A 147 12.41 -3.13 -9.37
N ILE A 148 11.94 -1.89 -9.26
CA ILE A 148 12.81 -0.74 -8.96
C ILE A 148 13.43 -0.88 -7.56
N THR A 149 12.62 -1.17 -6.55
CA THR A 149 13.09 -1.32 -5.18
C THR A 149 14.01 -2.52 -5.00
N TYR A 150 13.79 -3.62 -5.74
CA TYR A 150 14.69 -4.77 -5.77
C TYR A 150 16.09 -4.39 -6.22
N ARG A 151 16.23 -3.64 -7.32
CA ARG A 151 17.54 -3.18 -7.83
C ARG A 151 18.30 -2.28 -6.85
N LEU A 152 17.57 -1.58 -5.97
CA LEU A 152 18.12 -0.68 -4.96
C LEU A 152 18.35 -1.37 -3.61
N SER A 153 17.94 -2.63 -3.47
CA SER A 153 17.92 -3.36 -2.20
C SER A 153 19.26 -4.00 -1.81
N GLU A 154 20.20 -4.18 -2.75
CA GLU A 154 21.43 -4.97 -2.55
C GLU A 154 22.27 -4.49 -1.35
N ASN A 155 22.27 -3.19 -1.04
CA ASN A 155 23.06 -2.63 0.06
C ASN A 155 22.26 -1.78 1.05
N ASN A 156 20.90 -1.87 1.01
CA ASN A 156 20.04 -1.02 1.84
C ASN A 156 18.85 -1.79 2.41
N MET A 157 18.88 -1.99 3.73
CA MET A 157 17.80 -2.72 4.45
C MET A 157 16.43 -2.08 4.29
N ASN A 158 16.36 -0.74 4.20
CA ASN A 158 15.09 -0.03 4.00
C ASN A 158 14.52 -0.30 2.60
N MET A 159 15.39 -0.37 1.57
CA MET A 159 14.98 -0.72 0.21
C MET A 159 14.52 -2.18 0.13
N LYS A 160 15.16 -3.07 0.88
CA LYS A 160 14.74 -4.47 0.96
C LYS A 160 13.35 -4.60 1.60
N ALA A 161 13.08 -3.85 2.66
CA ALA A 161 11.75 -3.81 3.28
C ALA A 161 10.69 -3.26 2.31
N ALA A 162 10.99 -2.17 1.59
CA ALA A 162 10.11 -1.60 0.58
C ALA A 162 9.85 -2.57 -0.59
N PHE A 163 10.87 -3.33 -1.02
CA PHE A 163 10.70 -4.38 -2.03
C PHE A 163 9.72 -5.47 -1.56
N LEU A 164 9.90 -5.98 -0.34
CA LEU A 164 9.02 -7.02 0.21
C LEU A 164 7.58 -6.52 0.38
N HIS A 165 7.40 -5.27 0.79
CA HIS A 165 6.09 -4.63 0.88
C HIS A 165 5.42 -4.56 -0.50
N ASN A 166 6.04 -3.94 -1.50
CA ASN A 166 5.49 -3.85 -2.85
C ASN A 166 5.23 -5.22 -3.50
N LEU A 167 6.06 -6.22 -3.19
CA LEU A 167 5.84 -7.59 -3.66
C LEU A 167 4.60 -8.22 -3.01
N SER A 168 4.37 -7.96 -1.73
CA SER A 168 3.15 -8.41 -1.03
C SER A 168 1.90 -7.79 -1.62
N ASP A 169 1.93 -6.50 -1.95
CA ASP A 169 0.82 -5.79 -2.59
C ASP A 169 0.54 -6.34 -3.99
N ALA A 170 1.60 -6.60 -4.78
CA ALA A 170 1.46 -7.27 -6.08
C ALA A 170 0.81 -8.65 -5.96
N LEU A 171 1.17 -9.46 -4.96
CA LEU A 171 0.56 -10.76 -4.72
C LEU A 171 -0.91 -10.64 -4.30
N ALA A 172 -1.26 -9.64 -3.48
CA ALA A 172 -2.64 -9.34 -3.13
C ALA A 172 -3.46 -8.94 -4.36
N SER A 173 -2.93 -8.04 -5.21
CA SER A 173 -3.55 -7.62 -6.47
C SER A 173 -3.79 -8.80 -7.42
N ILE A 174 -2.88 -9.79 -7.51
CA ILE A 174 -3.11 -11.04 -8.26
C ILE A 174 -4.34 -11.77 -7.73
N GLY A 175 -4.46 -11.91 -6.41
CA GLY A 175 -5.62 -12.54 -5.78
C GLY A 175 -6.93 -11.85 -6.14
N VAL A 176 -6.94 -10.51 -6.16
CA VAL A 176 -8.11 -9.70 -6.54
C VAL A 176 -8.46 -9.87 -8.02
N VAL A 177 -7.46 -9.92 -8.92
CA VAL A 177 -7.66 -10.18 -10.36
C VAL A 177 -8.26 -11.55 -10.58
N ILE A 178 -7.75 -12.58 -9.91
CA ILE A 178 -8.30 -13.94 -9.99
C ILE A 178 -9.75 -13.97 -9.50
N GLY A 179 -10.03 -13.38 -8.33
CA GLY A 179 -11.38 -13.29 -7.77
C GLY A 179 -12.36 -12.57 -8.70
N GLY A 180 -11.96 -11.41 -9.25
CA GLY A 180 -12.75 -10.67 -10.23
C GLY A 180 -13.01 -11.46 -11.51
N SER A 181 -12.02 -12.22 -11.98
CA SER A 181 -12.14 -13.09 -13.15
C SER A 181 -13.13 -14.24 -12.92
N LEU A 182 -13.09 -14.88 -11.75
CA LEU A 182 -14.04 -15.94 -11.38
C LEU A 182 -15.47 -15.39 -11.30
N ILE A 183 -15.68 -14.22 -10.72
CA ILE A 183 -16.98 -13.55 -10.66
C ILE A 183 -17.49 -13.25 -12.09
N LEU A 184 -16.63 -12.72 -12.94
CA LEU A 184 -17.00 -12.43 -14.34
C LEU A 184 -17.40 -13.68 -15.10
N LEU A 185 -16.61 -14.77 -14.98
CA LEU A 185 -16.91 -16.06 -15.59
C LEU A 185 -18.24 -16.64 -15.09
N TYR A 186 -18.50 -16.56 -13.78
CA TYR A 186 -19.77 -17.00 -13.20
C TYR A 186 -20.95 -16.22 -13.80
N VAL A 187 -20.88 -14.90 -13.87
CA VAL A 187 -21.95 -14.06 -14.45
C VAL A 187 -22.17 -14.37 -15.93
N ILE A 188 -21.10 -14.57 -16.71
CA ILE A 188 -21.21 -14.93 -18.13
C ILE A 188 -21.86 -16.30 -18.29
N SER A 189 -21.44 -17.29 -17.52
CA SER A 189 -22.01 -18.63 -17.57
C SER A 189 -23.49 -18.67 -17.17
N ALA A 190 -23.87 -17.97 -16.11
CA ALA A 190 -25.25 -17.85 -15.67
C ALA A 190 -26.15 -17.25 -16.76
N ARG A 191 -25.70 -16.15 -17.41
CA ARG A 191 -26.43 -15.57 -18.54
C ARG A 191 -26.52 -16.49 -19.75
N ALA A 192 -25.49 -17.28 -20.03
CA ALA A 192 -25.52 -18.26 -21.12
C ALA A 192 -26.58 -19.36 -20.87
N TRP A 193 -26.70 -19.84 -19.63
CA TRP A 193 -27.75 -20.77 -19.23
C TRP A 193 -29.15 -20.19 -19.37
N ASP A 194 -29.37 -18.93 -18.96
CA ASP A 194 -30.66 -18.24 -19.14
C ASP A 194 -31.04 -18.11 -20.61
N LEU A 195 -30.09 -17.78 -21.49
CA LEU A 195 -30.31 -17.72 -22.93
C LEU A 195 -30.60 -19.11 -23.54
N MET A 196 -29.93 -20.17 -23.10
CA MET A 196 -30.19 -21.54 -23.52
C MET A 196 -31.59 -22.01 -23.12
N LEU A 197 -32.04 -21.65 -21.93
CA LEU A 197 -33.40 -22.02 -21.43
C LEU A 197 -34.49 -21.26 -22.17
N LEU A 198 -34.23 -20.04 -22.63
CA LEU A 198 -35.19 -19.22 -23.39
C LEU A 198 -35.22 -19.55 -24.88
N TRP A 199 -34.18 -20.20 -25.43
CA TRP A 199 -34.10 -20.56 -26.86
C TRP A 199 -35.29 -21.42 -27.36
N PRO A 200 -35.77 -22.46 -26.65
CA PRO A 200 -36.92 -23.25 -27.08
C PRO A 200 -38.22 -22.42 -27.15
N LEU A 201 -38.40 -21.45 -26.26
CA LEU A 201 -39.58 -20.58 -26.23
C LEU A 201 -39.60 -19.59 -27.40
N TRP A 202 -38.43 -19.16 -27.88
CA TRP A 202 -38.29 -18.33 -29.09
C TRP A 202 -38.55 -19.13 -30.36
N ALA A 203 -38.05 -20.36 -30.45
CA ALA A 203 -38.25 -21.24 -31.58
C ALA A 203 -39.75 -21.61 -31.79
N ILE A 204 -40.51 -21.74 -30.71
CA ILE A 204 -41.95 -22.03 -30.74
C ILE A 204 -42.77 -20.80 -31.22
N LYS A 205 -42.25 -19.57 -31.07
CA LYS A 205 -42.94 -18.34 -31.45
C LYS A 205 -42.79 -17.95 -32.91
N ILE A 206 -41.86 -18.59 -33.64
CA ILE A 206 -41.54 -18.36 -35.07
C ILE A 206 -42.09 -19.49 -35.97
N ALA A 207 -42.52 -20.60 -35.40
CA ALA A 207 -43.21 -21.70 -36.07
C ALA A 207 -44.72 -21.51 -36.00
#